data_37544eb0a9a07c7ae3acf15f6717784f
#
_entry.id   37544eb0a9a07c7ae3acf15f6717784f
#
_cell.length_a   1.000
_cell.length_b   1.000
_cell.length_c   1.000
_cell.angle_alpha   90.00
_cell.angle_beta   90.00
_cell.angle_gamma   90.00
#
_symmetry.space_group_name_H-M   'P 1'
#
loop_
_entity.id
_entity.type
_entity.pdbx_description
1 polymer ?
#
loop_
_entity_poly.entity_id
_entity_poly.type
_entity_poly.pdbx_seq_one_letter_code
_entity_poly.pdbx_strand_id
1 'polypeptide(L)'
;MRDTPVAGAQARLDSHAYDANVDPARRRQFDHLGTAKRELLSWAVANEVPLVRVEFVVPFVPTDFDAAVWLFFDTDANVARCASNGVTARLEQEFRTILARSGHPADWLAGTSFYVDSHENVERNYEGSYFYRLR
;
A
#
# COMPACT_ATOMS: atom_id res chain seq x y z
N MET A 1 10.77 -7.06 20.03
CA MET A 1 10.28 -6.74 19.69
C MET A 1 9.87 -6.81 18.79
N ARG A 2 9.65 -6.96 18.61
CA ARG A 2 9.17 -7.04 17.63
C ARG A 2 9.38 -6.13 16.80
N ASP A 3 9.46 -5.91 16.30
CA ASP A 3 9.81 -5.13 15.58
C ASP A 3 9.59 -4.04 15.53
N THR A 4 9.51 -3.65 15.73
CA THR A 4 9.19 -2.84 15.55
C THR A 4 9.52 -1.97 15.34
N PRO A 5 9.75 -1.67 15.31
CA PRO A 5 9.88 -0.83 15.11
C PRO A 5 10.14 -0.07 14.62
N VAL A 6 10.30 -0.18 14.25
CA VAL A 6 10.56 0.40 13.74
C VAL A 6 10.70 1.38 13.68
N ALA A 7 10.95 1.63 13.75
CA ALA A 7 11.00 2.45 13.71
C ALA A 7 10.75 3.36 13.51
N GLY A 8 10.74 3.60 13.61
CA GLY A 8 10.46 4.37 13.60
C GLY A 8 9.81 5.00 13.13
N ALA A 9 9.95 5.41 13.07
CA ALA A 9 9.17 5.90 12.63
C ALA A 9 8.43 5.41 12.06
N GLN A 10 8.47 5.27 12.21
CA GLN A 10 8.17 4.85 11.41
C GLN A 10 7.02 4.45 11.14
N ALA A 11 6.87 4.13 10.28
CA ALA A 11 5.67 3.62 9.79
C ALA A 11 5.77 2.14 9.82
N ARG A 12 4.66 1.49 9.86
CA ARG A 12 4.64 0.05 9.80
C ARG A 12 4.27 -0.37 8.42
N LEU A 13 5.03 -1.30 7.90
CA LEU A 13 4.65 -1.97 6.68
C LEU A 13 3.54 -2.94 7.01
N ASP A 14 2.95 -3.51 5.99
CA ASP A 14 1.98 -4.55 6.00
C ASP A 14 2.42 -5.65 6.94
N SER A 15 2.15 -5.50 8.17
CA SER A 15 2.73 -6.35 9.14
C SER A 15 1.71 -7.25 9.78
N HIS A 16 2.02 -8.53 9.72
CA HIS A 16 1.32 -9.48 10.52
C HIS A 16 1.83 -9.48 11.93
N ALA A 17 2.79 -8.64 12.24
CA ALA A 17 3.47 -8.68 13.51
C ALA A 17 2.98 -7.65 14.50
N TYR A 18 1.92 -6.94 14.23
CA TYR A 18 1.43 -6.02 15.23
C TYR A 18 0.90 -6.84 16.40
N ASP A 19 1.18 -6.35 17.56
CA ASP A 19 0.95 -7.13 18.76
C ASP A 19 -0.41 -6.82 19.37
N ALA A 20 -0.67 -7.44 20.52
CA ALA A 20 -1.93 -7.32 21.20
C ALA A 20 -2.22 -5.91 21.71
N ASN A 21 -1.19 -5.05 21.75
CA ASN A 21 -1.36 -3.69 22.23
C ASN A 21 -1.79 -2.70 21.15
N VAL A 22 -1.87 -3.16 19.90
CA VAL A 22 -2.32 -2.30 18.84
C VAL A 22 -3.79 -1.99 19.04
N ASP A 23 -4.12 -0.71 18.96
CA ASP A 23 -5.48 -0.24 19.07
C ASP A 23 -6.40 -1.00 18.11
N PRO A 24 -7.58 -1.42 18.56
CA PRO A 24 -8.50 -2.16 17.70
C PRO A 24 -8.84 -1.45 16.39
N ALA A 25 -8.93 -0.12 16.40
CA ALA A 25 -9.19 0.62 15.16
C ALA A 25 -8.03 0.49 14.18
N ARG A 26 -6.80 0.60 14.69
CA ARG A 26 -5.61 0.42 13.85
C ARG A 26 -5.55 -1.00 13.28
N ARG A 27 -5.94 -1.98 14.08
CA ARG A 27 -5.98 -3.37 13.61
C ARG A 27 -6.99 -3.52 12.47
N ARG A 28 -8.17 -2.91 12.60
CA ARG A 28 -9.16 -2.94 11.52
C ARG A 28 -8.60 -2.28 10.28
N GLN A 29 -7.88 -1.17 10.44
CA GLN A 29 -7.26 -0.50 9.30
C GLN A 29 -6.28 -1.43 8.58
N PHE A 30 -5.42 -2.11 9.32
CA PHE A 30 -4.49 -3.07 8.72
C PHE A 30 -5.23 -4.21 8.02
N ASP A 31 -6.30 -4.71 8.62
CA ASP A 31 -7.06 -5.81 8.02
C ASP A 31 -7.67 -5.36 6.68
N HIS A 32 -8.25 -4.16 6.64
CA HIS A 32 -8.84 -3.63 5.41
C HIS A 32 -7.77 -3.40 4.35
N LEU A 33 -6.65 -2.79 4.73
CA LEU A 33 -5.57 -2.51 3.78
C LEU A 33 -4.95 -3.81 3.27
N GLY A 34 -4.77 -4.80 4.15
CA GLY A 34 -4.25 -6.10 3.73
C GLY A 34 -5.17 -6.82 2.76
N THR A 35 -6.47 -6.76 3.00
CA THR A 35 -7.45 -7.34 2.09
C THR A 35 -7.40 -6.64 0.74
N ALA A 36 -7.38 -5.32 0.75
CA ALA A 36 -7.34 -4.56 -0.49
C ALA A 36 -6.07 -4.84 -1.28
N LYS A 37 -4.94 -4.95 -0.60
CA LYS A 37 -3.67 -5.30 -1.23
C LYS A 37 -3.76 -6.63 -1.95
N ARG A 38 -4.26 -7.66 -1.27
CA ARG A 38 -4.33 -9.01 -1.86
C ARG A 38 -5.31 -9.04 -3.02
N GLU A 39 -6.46 -8.41 -2.86
CA GLU A 39 -7.47 -8.43 -3.93
C GLU A 39 -7.03 -7.61 -5.14
N LEU A 40 -6.35 -6.49 -4.90
CA LEU A 40 -5.85 -5.69 -6.02
C LEU A 40 -4.80 -6.45 -6.82
N LEU A 41 -3.89 -7.15 -6.15
CA LEU A 41 -2.89 -7.94 -6.85
C LEU A 41 -3.54 -9.06 -7.67
N SER A 42 -4.57 -9.71 -7.12
CA SER A 42 -5.31 -10.72 -7.86
C SER A 42 -6.02 -10.13 -9.07
N TRP A 43 -6.61 -8.96 -8.89
CA TRP A 43 -7.29 -8.27 -9.98
C TRP A 43 -6.30 -7.91 -11.09
N ALA A 44 -5.10 -7.47 -10.70
CA ALA A 44 -4.07 -7.10 -11.67
C ALA A 44 -3.64 -8.30 -12.51
N VAL A 45 -3.45 -9.45 -11.86
CA VAL A 45 -3.10 -10.68 -12.59
C VAL A 45 -4.21 -11.04 -13.57
N ALA A 46 -5.46 -11.00 -13.12
CA ALA A 46 -6.61 -11.39 -13.95
C ALA A 46 -6.78 -10.46 -15.14
N ASN A 47 -6.34 -9.21 -15.03
CA ASN A 47 -6.49 -8.20 -16.07
C ASN A 47 -5.18 -7.91 -16.81
N GLU A 48 -4.16 -8.73 -16.57
CA GLU A 48 -2.87 -8.61 -17.26
C GLU A 48 -2.22 -7.25 -17.07
N VAL A 49 -2.36 -6.70 -15.85
CA VAL A 49 -1.74 -5.44 -15.47
C VAL A 49 -0.39 -5.74 -14.83
N PRO A 50 0.69 -5.07 -15.25
CA PRO A 50 2.03 -5.37 -14.74
C PRO A 50 2.32 -4.76 -13.36
N LEU A 51 1.37 -4.84 -12.45
CA LEU A 51 1.53 -4.45 -11.06
C LEU A 51 2.12 -5.64 -10.32
N VAL A 52 3.30 -5.46 -9.73
CA VAL A 52 4.02 -6.58 -9.11
C VAL A 52 4.03 -6.53 -7.60
N ARG A 53 3.71 -5.37 -7.01
CA ARG A 53 3.75 -5.26 -5.56
C ARG A 53 2.89 -4.08 -5.10
N VAL A 54 2.27 -4.24 -3.94
CA VAL A 54 1.52 -3.17 -3.28
C VAL A 54 2.02 -3.12 -1.84
N GLU A 55 2.33 -1.92 -1.36
CA GLU A 55 2.69 -1.72 0.03
C GLU A 55 1.86 -0.57 0.59
N PHE A 56 1.70 -0.55 1.90
CA PHE A 56 1.03 0.59 2.52
C PHE A 56 1.80 1.01 3.77
N VAL A 57 1.73 2.28 4.05
CA VAL A 57 2.44 2.91 5.17
C VAL A 57 1.44 3.76 5.92
N VAL A 58 1.37 3.60 7.23
CA VAL A 58 0.46 4.37 8.07
C VAL A 58 1.27 5.20 9.05
N PRO A 59 0.71 6.35 9.50
CA PRO A 59 1.41 7.17 10.46
C PRO A 59 1.56 6.48 11.81
N PHE A 60 2.58 6.89 12.53
CA PHE A 60 2.85 6.38 13.86
C PHE A 60 1.82 6.87 14.87
N VAL A 61 1.24 8.04 14.64
CA VAL A 61 0.29 8.65 15.58
C VAL A 61 -0.97 7.79 15.62
N PRO A 62 -1.37 7.28 16.80
CA PRO A 62 -2.46 6.30 16.88
C PRO A 62 -3.82 6.81 16.41
N THR A 63 -4.03 8.12 16.43
CA THR A 63 -5.30 8.71 16.03
C THR A 63 -5.32 9.15 14.56
N ASP A 64 -4.22 8.94 13.84
CA ASP A 64 -4.11 9.34 12.44
C ASP A 64 -4.26 8.10 11.57
N PHE A 65 -5.37 8.04 10.85
CA PHE A 65 -5.70 6.89 10.01
C PHE A 65 -5.47 7.14 8.52
N ASP A 66 -4.71 8.17 8.19
CA ASP A 66 -4.25 8.34 6.82
C ASP A 66 -3.37 7.15 6.44
N ALA A 67 -3.39 6.83 5.17
CA ALA A 67 -2.55 5.74 4.67
C ALA A 67 -1.95 6.15 3.34
N ALA A 68 -0.68 5.80 3.14
CA ALA A 68 -0.01 5.95 1.86
C ALA A 68 0.07 4.58 1.23
N VAL A 69 -0.54 4.43 0.06
CA VAL A 69 -0.55 3.16 -0.68
C VAL A 69 0.42 3.30 -1.85
N TRP A 70 1.34 2.36 -1.95
CA TRP A 70 2.36 2.36 -2.99
C TRP A 70 2.09 1.25 -3.98
N LEU A 71 1.99 1.63 -5.24
CA LEU A 71 1.76 0.69 -6.35
C LEU A 71 3.07 0.55 -7.12
N PHE A 72 3.62 -0.66 -7.16
CA PHE A 72 4.89 -0.92 -7.84
C PHE A 72 4.64 -1.73 -9.10
N PHE A 73 4.92 -1.13 -10.23
CA PHE A 73 4.93 -1.83 -11.51
C PHE A 73 6.29 -2.49 -11.72
N ASP A 74 6.38 -3.34 -12.71
CA ASP A 74 7.64 -4.05 -13.00
C ASP A 74 8.72 -3.11 -13.53
N THR A 75 8.39 -2.21 -14.47
CA THR A 75 9.38 -1.36 -15.14
C THR A 75 8.95 0.10 -15.13
N ASP A 76 9.94 0.99 -15.31
CA ASP A 76 9.67 2.41 -15.47
C ASP A 76 8.79 2.67 -16.68
N ALA A 77 9.01 1.94 -17.77
CA ALA A 77 8.20 2.10 -18.97
C ALA A 77 6.74 1.80 -18.71
N ASN A 78 6.47 0.77 -17.92
CA ASN A 78 5.10 0.40 -17.58
C ASN A 78 4.45 1.37 -16.60
N VAL A 79 5.24 2.00 -15.72
CA VAL A 79 4.71 3.10 -14.90
C VAL A 79 4.16 4.20 -15.80
N ALA A 80 4.96 4.61 -16.79
CA ALA A 80 4.55 5.69 -17.70
C ALA A 80 3.35 5.29 -18.56
N ARG A 81 3.38 4.08 -19.10
CA ARG A 81 2.31 3.58 -19.97
C ARG A 81 1.00 3.49 -19.21
N CYS A 82 1.02 2.94 -18.01
CA CYS A 82 -0.20 2.76 -17.23
C CYS A 82 -0.74 4.08 -16.70
N ALA A 83 0.14 5.07 -16.49
CA ALA A 83 -0.32 6.40 -16.13
C ALA A 83 -1.09 7.05 -17.28
N SER A 84 -0.59 6.88 -18.51
CA SER A 84 -1.19 7.56 -19.65
C SER A 84 -2.43 6.85 -20.19
N ASN A 85 -2.55 5.53 -20.00
CA ASN A 85 -3.68 4.80 -20.57
C ASN A 85 -4.83 4.58 -19.57
N GLY A 86 -4.74 5.18 -18.38
CA GLY A 86 -5.82 5.12 -17.39
C GLY A 86 -5.77 3.93 -16.44
N VAL A 87 -4.81 3.02 -16.60
CA VAL A 87 -4.74 1.83 -15.77
C VAL A 87 -4.41 2.18 -14.32
N THR A 88 -3.48 3.13 -14.11
CA THR A 88 -3.14 3.55 -12.75
C THR A 88 -4.36 4.13 -12.03
N ALA A 89 -5.10 4.99 -12.70
CA ALA A 89 -6.32 5.55 -12.12
C ALA A 89 -7.33 4.44 -11.79
N ARG A 90 -7.41 3.43 -12.64
CA ARG A 90 -8.32 2.30 -12.40
C ARG A 90 -7.87 1.49 -11.19
N LEU A 91 -6.56 1.29 -11.01
CA LEU A 91 -6.05 0.58 -9.85
C LEU A 91 -6.38 1.32 -8.55
N GLU A 92 -6.21 2.64 -8.55
CA GLU A 92 -6.55 3.44 -7.38
C GLU A 92 -8.03 3.34 -7.05
N GLN A 93 -8.87 3.43 -8.07
CA GLN A 93 -10.31 3.33 -7.87
C GLN A 93 -10.70 1.94 -7.35
N GLU A 94 -10.09 0.90 -7.90
CA GLU A 94 -10.37 -0.47 -7.47
C GLU A 94 -9.98 -0.66 -6.00
N PHE A 95 -8.82 -0.13 -5.60
CA PHE A 95 -8.37 -0.23 -4.22
C PHE A 95 -9.36 0.46 -3.28
N ARG A 96 -9.79 1.67 -3.63
CA ARG A 96 -10.77 2.42 -2.83
C ARG A 96 -12.09 1.66 -2.73
N THR A 97 -12.51 1.05 -3.81
CA THR A 97 -13.75 0.27 -3.83
C THR A 97 -13.65 -0.92 -2.88
N ILE A 98 -12.51 -1.61 -2.86
CA ILE A 98 -12.31 -2.73 -1.96
C ILE A 98 -12.33 -2.25 -0.50
N LEU A 99 -11.66 -1.15 -0.22
CA LEU A 99 -11.66 -0.58 1.13
C LEU A 99 -13.09 -0.25 1.59
N ALA A 100 -13.84 0.42 0.74
CA ALA A 100 -15.21 0.81 1.07
C ALA A 100 -16.07 -0.42 1.33
N ARG A 101 -15.92 -1.45 0.50
CA ARG A 101 -16.68 -2.68 0.63
C ARG A 101 -16.31 -3.42 1.92
N SER A 102 -15.07 -3.26 2.38
CA SER A 102 -14.59 -3.87 3.61
C SER A 102 -15.05 -3.14 4.87
N GLY A 103 -15.69 -1.97 4.71
CA GLY A 103 -16.16 -1.21 5.85
C GLY A 103 -15.23 -0.09 6.31
N HIS A 104 -14.31 0.32 5.44
CA HIS A 104 -13.38 1.41 5.77
C HIS A 104 -14.17 2.70 6.00
N PRO A 105 -13.99 3.39 7.13
CA PRO A 105 -14.72 4.64 7.36
C PRO A 105 -14.42 5.69 6.31
N ALA A 106 -15.39 6.55 6.03
CA ALA A 106 -15.28 7.53 4.96
C ALA A 106 -14.10 8.49 5.16
N ASP A 107 -13.84 8.90 6.40
CA ASP A 107 -12.72 9.80 6.67
C ASP A 107 -11.37 9.11 6.51
N TRP A 108 -11.26 7.82 6.82
CA TRP A 108 -10.05 7.07 6.54
C TRP A 108 -9.83 6.94 5.04
N LEU A 109 -10.91 6.68 4.32
CA LEU A 109 -10.85 6.58 2.87
C LEU A 109 -10.38 7.89 2.25
N ALA A 110 -10.90 9.01 2.74
CA ALA A 110 -10.51 10.33 2.25
C ALA A 110 -9.04 10.63 2.52
N GLY A 111 -8.48 10.06 3.58
CA GLY A 111 -7.07 10.25 3.93
C GLY A 111 -6.13 9.28 3.25
N THR A 112 -6.61 8.45 2.34
CA THR A 112 -5.78 7.47 1.62
C THR A 112 -5.20 8.11 0.38
N SER A 113 -3.87 8.07 0.26
CA SER A 113 -3.16 8.63 -0.89
C SER A 113 -2.42 7.51 -1.61
N PHE A 114 -2.10 7.76 -2.89
CA PHE A 114 -1.46 6.76 -3.73
C PHE A 114 -0.17 7.31 -4.32
N TYR A 115 0.82 6.44 -4.37
CA TYR A 115 2.13 6.73 -4.96
C TYR A 115 2.49 5.57 -5.87
N VAL A 116 3.25 5.85 -6.91
CA VAL A 116 3.56 4.87 -7.94
C VAL A 116 5.07 4.85 -8.15
N ASP A 117 5.63 3.67 -8.29
CA ASP A 117 7.03 3.51 -8.63
C ASP A 117 7.18 2.16 -9.34
N SER A 118 8.41 1.78 -9.66
CA SER A 118 8.68 0.52 -10.34
C SER A 118 9.64 -0.33 -9.52
N HIS A 119 9.52 -1.64 -9.70
CA HIS A 119 10.52 -2.57 -9.17
C HIS A 119 11.89 -2.27 -9.77
N GLU A 120 11.91 -1.89 -11.05
CA GLU A 120 13.14 -1.53 -11.73
C GLU A 120 13.88 -0.40 -11.01
N ASN A 121 13.13 0.63 -10.58
CA ASN A 121 13.74 1.73 -9.83
C ASN A 121 14.22 1.29 -8.45
N VAL A 122 13.47 0.41 -7.79
CA VAL A 122 13.86 -0.09 -6.48
C VAL A 122 15.18 -0.88 -6.60
N GLU A 123 15.32 -1.69 -7.64
CA GLU A 123 16.57 -2.41 -7.90
C GLU A 123 17.72 -1.45 -8.17
N ARG A 124 17.47 -0.46 -9.01
CA ARG A 124 18.52 0.44 -9.49
C ARG A 124 18.99 1.41 -8.42
N ASN A 125 18.09 1.98 -7.63
CA ASN A 125 18.39 3.08 -6.76
C ASN A 125 18.26 2.77 -5.27
N TYR A 126 17.69 1.63 -4.91
CA TYR A 126 17.43 1.26 -3.52
C TYR A 126 17.93 -0.15 -3.22
N GLU A 127 18.85 -0.67 -4.04
CA GLU A 127 19.49 -1.97 -3.84
C GLU A 127 18.45 -3.11 -3.73
N GLY A 128 17.31 -2.95 -4.39
CA GLY A 128 16.24 -3.94 -4.33
C GLY A 128 15.45 -3.93 -3.02
N SER A 129 15.69 -2.95 -2.15
CA SER A 129 15.07 -2.92 -0.83
C SER A 129 13.83 -2.02 -0.83
N TYR A 130 12.68 -2.62 -0.71
CA TYR A 130 11.43 -1.87 -0.54
C TYR A 130 11.40 -1.14 0.78
N PHE A 131 12.05 -1.70 1.80
CA PHE A 131 12.15 -1.00 3.07
C PHE A 131 12.87 0.35 2.89
N TYR A 132 13.99 0.36 2.19
CA TYR A 132 14.69 1.61 1.91
C TYR A 132 13.82 2.57 1.09
N ARG A 133 13.11 2.05 0.10
CA ARG A 133 12.29 2.90 -0.76
C ARG A 133 11.19 3.60 0.01
N LEU A 134 10.64 2.93 1.01
CA LEU A 134 9.46 3.43 1.73
C LEU A 134 9.79 4.22 3.00
N ARG A 135 11.04 4.35 3.32
CA ARG A 135 11.47 5.09 4.51
C ARG A 135 11.26 6.56 4.42
#